data_829632fb5730cef7e55204daac97114d
#
_entry.id   829632fb5730cef7e55204daac97114d
#
_cell.length_a   1.000
_cell.length_b   1.000
_cell.length_c   1.000
_cell.angle_alpha   90.00
_cell.angle_beta   90.00
_cell.angle_gamma   90.00
#
_symmetry.space_group_name_H-M   'P 1'
#
loop_
_entity.id
_entity.type
_entity.pdbx_description
1 polymer ?
#
loop_
_entity_poly.entity_id
_entity_poly.type
_entity_poly.pdbx_seq_one_letter_code
_entity_poly.pdbx_strand_id
1 'polypeptide(L)'
;SPVNVSVHTTNPELRREMMHNKRAGEVLAYLDRFAEAGISICAQIVLCKGLNDGAELMRSMHDLTKYYPSLVSCSIVPAGLTKFREKLYPLSPYTGEECGEVIDTVEKYAAECYEKFGTHLFFCSGEFYIKSGRELPPESYYEGYPQIENGVGMITSLKTEVGEEMEYFDEYEERLGEKKRVVSIATGVAAYDCIKELAEKVASETGGRVTVHVYKIINRFFGENITVSGLLTATDMIKQLAGKELGDELLIPHNALKADEDIFLDDVTLDEFSKRLGVKVTPAKDSGAEFVSAVLGLE
;
A
#
# COMPACT_ATOMS: atom_id res chain seq x y z
N SER A 1 -18.81 -5.07 -7.43
CA SER A 1 -18.34 -4.62 -8.73
C SER A 1 -17.88 -3.18 -8.60
N PRO A 2 -16.66 -2.83 -9.00
CA PRO A 2 -16.08 -3.06 -10.32
C PRO A 2 -15.35 -4.39 -10.49
N VAL A 3 -14.99 -4.73 -11.75
CA VAL A 3 -14.10 -5.85 -12.07
C VAL A 3 -12.66 -5.36 -12.06
N ASN A 4 -11.81 -6.01 -11.27
CA ASN A 4 -10.37 -5.72 -11.25
C ASN A 4 -9.66 -6.45 -12.37
N VAL A 5 -8.93 -5.72 -13.21
CA VAL A 5 -8.23 -6.26 -14.39
C VAL A 5 -6.75 -5.89 -14.37
N SER A 6 -5.88 -6.87 -14.23
CA SER A 6 -4.43 -6.71 -14.40
C SER A 6 -4.10 -6.59 -15.91
N VAL A 7 -3.99 -5.35 -16.40
CA VAL A 7 -3.73 -5.05 -17.81
C VAL A 7 -2.24 -5.14 -18.12
N HIS A 8 -1.40 -4.49 -17.36
CA HIS A 8 0.05 -4.33 -17.48
C HIS A 8 0.50 -3.62 -18.77
N THR A 9 -0.05 -3.94 -19.91
CA THR A 9 0.13 -3.25 -21.20
C THR A 9 -1.03 -3.55 -22.14
N THR A 10 -1.39 -2.61 -22.99
CA THR A 10 -2.36 -2.80 -24.08
C THR A 10 -1.72 -3.31 -25.37
N ASN A 11 -0.38 -3.40 -25.43
CA ASN A 11 0.33 -4.03 -26.52
C ASN A 11 0.20 -5.56 -26.43
N PRO A 12 -0.51 -6.23 -27.36
CA PRO A 12 -0.80 -7.65 -27.24
C PRO A 12 0.46 -8.53 -27.36
N GLU A 13 1.45 -8.12 -28.15
CA GLU A 13 2.73 -8.84 -28.28
C GLU A 13 3.53 -8.74 -26.97
N LEU A 14 3.74 -7.52 -26.47
CA LEU A 14 4.45 -7.30 -25.21
C LEU A 14 3.74 -8.01 -24.05
N ARG A 15 2.40 -8.01 -24.03
CA ARG A 15 1.64 -8.71 -22.99
C ARG A 15 1.85 -10.22 -23.01
N ARG A 16 1.92 -10.82 -24.22
CA ARG A 16 2.25 -12.25 -24.36
C ARG A 16 3.63 -12.57 -23.82
N GLU A 17 4.60 -11.72 -24.10
CA GLU A 17 5.98 -11.86 -23.61
C GLU A 17 6.03 -11.73 -22.09
N MET A 18 5.51 -10.64 -21.53
CA MET A 18 5.51 -10.39 -20.08
C MET A 18 4.80 -11.47 -19.26
N MET A 19 3.69 -11.99 -19.77
CA MET A 19 2.86 -13.00 -19.10
C MET A 19 3.30 -14.44 -19.38
N HIS A 20 4.28 -14.66 -20.26
CA HIS A 20 4.65 -15.99 -20.79
C HIS A 20 3.43 -16.81 -21.21
N ASN A 21 2.41 -16.17 -21.78
CA ASN A 21 1.14 -16.77 -22.17
C ASN A 21 0.74 -16.35 -23.57
N LYS A 22 0.70 -17.30 -24.50
CA LYS A 22 0.37 -17.06 -25.92
C LYS A 22 -1.00 -16.40 -26.13
N ARG A 23 -1.94 -16.60 -25.20
CA ARG A 23 -3.29 -16.04 -25.26
C ARG A 23 -3.45 -14.71 -24.52
N ALA A 24 -2.43 -14.25 -23.83
CA ALA A 24 -2.53 -13.04 -22.98
C ALA A 24 -2.94 -11.78 -23.78
N GLY A 25 -2.50 -11.66 -25.03
CA GLY A 25 -2.92 -10.55 -25.91
C GLY A 25 -4.40 -10.59 -26.30
N GLU A 26 -4.99 -11.79 -26.41
CA GLU A 26 -6.41 -11.95 -26.76
C GLU A 26 -7.35 -11.55 -25.62
N VAL A 27 -6.87 -11.65 -24.36
CA VAL A 27 -7.64 -11.31 -23.17
C VAL A 27 -7.99 -9.81 -23.12
N LEU A 28 -7.21 -8.95 -23.79
CA LEU A 28 -7.52 -7.51 -23.88
C LEU A 28 -8.89 -7.23 -24.51
N ALA A 29 -9.38 -8.11 -25.40
CA ALA A 29 -10.72 -7.99 -26.00
C ALA A 29 -11.87 -8.12 -24.97
N TYR A 30 -11.61 -8.64 -23.77
CA TYR A 30 -12.62 -8.63 -22.71
C TYR A 30 -12.91 -7.23 -22.18
N LEU A 31 -11.96 -6.29 -22.29
CA LEU A 31 -12.20 -4.89 -21.91
C LEU A 31 -13.32 -4.27 -22.78
N ASP A 32 -13.29 -4.54 -24.10
CA ASP A 32 -14.36 -4.10 -25.01
C ASP A 32 -15.71 -4.69 -24.58
N ARG A 33 -15.76 -5.98 -24.26
CA ARG A 33 -16.98 -6.68 -23.83
C ARG A 33 -17.51 -6.16 -22.47
N PHE A 34 -16.62 -5.84 -21.53
CA PHE A 34 -17.02 -5.27 -20.25
C PHE A 34 -17.61 -3.87 -20.45
N ALA A 35 -16.97 -3.04 -21.27
CA ALA A 35 -17.48 -1.71 -21.58
C ALA A 35 -18.83 -1.76 -22.31
N GLU A 36 -18.99 -2.63 -23.33
CA GLU A 36 -20.25 -2.85 -24.03
C GLU A 36 -21.38 -3.33 -23.11
N ALA A 37 -21.04 -4.13 -22.09
CA ALA A 37 -21.97 -4.61 -21.07
C ALA A 37 -22.24 -3.59 -19.93
N GLY A 38 -21.62 -2.41 -19.94
CA GLY A 38 -21.74 -1.40 -18.90
C GLY A 38 -21.13 -1.82 -17.55
N ILE A 39 -20.17 -2.75 -17.59
CA ILE A 39 -19.47 -3.22 -16.39
C ILE A 39 -18.33 -2.26 -16.05
N SER A 40 -18.29 -1.79 -14.80
CA SER A 40 -17.22 -0.95 -14.30
C SER A 40 -15.89 -1.72 -14.19
N ILE A 41 -14.80 -1.09 -14.60
CA ILE A 41 -13.46 -1.67 -14.66
C ILE A 41 -12.51 -0.85 -13.77
N CYS A 42 -11.82 -1.54 -12.85
CA CYS A 42 -10.62 -1.03 -12.20
C CYS A 42 -9.40 -1.73 -12.81
N ALA A 43 -8.59 -0.98 -13.53
CA ALA A 43 -7.40 -1.53 -14.19
C ALA A 43 -6.16 -1.41 -13.29
N GLN A 44 -5.18 -2.28 -13.52
CA GLN A 44 -3.87 -2.21 -12.86
C GLN A 44 -2.76 -2.40 -13.90
N ILE A 45 -1.73 -1.57 -13.79
CA ILE A 45 -0.47 -1.69 -14.52
C ILE A 45 0.65 -1.92 -13.50
N VAL A 46 1.18 -3.14 -13.44
CA VAL A 46 2.45 -3.41 -12.75
C VAL A 46 3.56 -2.97 -13.68
N LEU A 47 4.25 -1.89 -13.31
CA LEU A 47 5.25 -1.24 -14.15
C LEU A 47 6.61 -1.91 -13.98
N CYS A 48 7.12 -2.47 -15.07
CA CYS A 48 8.39 -3.15 -15.16
C CYS A 48 9.37 -2.27 -15.95
N LYS A 49 10.41 -1.77 -15.26
CA LYS A 49 11.40 -0.87 -15.85
C LYS A 49 12.02 -1.45 -17.13
N GLY A 50 12.00 -0.66 -18.19
CA GLY A 50 12.55 -1.02 -19.50
C GLY A 50 11.68 -1.98 -20.32
N LEU A 51 10.45 -2.31 -19.86
CA LEU A 51 9.54 -3.18 -20.61
C LEU A 51 8.25 -2.45 -21.00
N ASN A 52 7.41 -2.13 -20.02
CA ASN A 52 6.10 -1.52 -20.25
C ASN A 52 6.00 -0.09 -19.70
N ASP A 53 7.13 0.55 -19.42
CA ASP A 53 7.26 1.96 -19.03
C ASP A 53 7.40 2.91 -20.24
N GLY A 54 7.63 4.17 -19.99
CA GLY A 54 7.84 5.19 -21.03
C GLY A 54 6.72 5.22 -22.07
N ALA A 55 7.08 5.00 -23.34
CA ALA A 55 6.12 5.04 -24.46
C ALA A 55 5.03 3.96 -24.37
N GLU A 56 5.33 2.77 -23.84
CA GLU A 56 4.34 1.70 -23.66
C GLU A 56 3.36 2.01 -22.53
N LEU A 57 3.79 2.67 -21.46
CA LEU A 57 2.89 3.17 -20.43
C LEU A 57 1.95 4.22 -21.01
N MET A 58 2.47 5.22 -21.73
CA MET A 58 1.66 6.25 -22.39
C MET A 58 0.65 5.65 -23.35
N ARG A 59 1.06 4.68 -24.18
CA ARG A 59 0.17 3.92 -25.06
C ARG A 59 -0.94 3.25 -24.27
N SER A 60 -0.59 2.55 -23.19
CA SER A 60 -1.57 1.81 -22.38
C SER A 60 -2.58 2.75 -21.71
N MET A 61 -2.15 3.89 -21.19
CA MET A 61 -3.05 4.90 -20.62
C MET A 61 -4.00 5.45 -21.69
N HIS A 62 -3.46 5.82 -22.85
CA HIS A 62 -4.26 6.32 -23.96
C HIS A 62 -5.30 5.29 -24.44
N ASP A 63 -4.91 4.03 -24.62
CA ASP A 63 -5.81 2.95 -25.06
C ASP A 63 -6.89 2.65 -24.01
N LEU A 64 -6.55 2.70 -22.72
CA LEU A 64 -7.49 2.47 -21.62
C LEU A 64 -8.52 3.62 -21.49
N THR A 65 -8.13 4.86 -21.78
CA THR A 65 -9.01 6.03 -21.70
C THR A 65 -10.25 5.90 -22.59
N LYS A 66 -10.18 5.13 -23.70
CA LYS A 66 -11.33 4.89 -24.58
C LYS A 66 -12.50 4.16 -23.89
N TYR A 67 -12.23 3.49 -22.76
CA TYR A 67 -13.25 2.75 -22.01
C TYR A 67 -14.00 3.61 -20.99
N TYR A 68 -13.67 4.91 -20.86
CA TYR A 68 -14.48 5.80 -20.04
C TYR A 68 -15.92 5.87 -20.58
N PRO A 69 -16.99 5.83 -19.75
CA PRO A 69 -16.97 5.83 -18.27
C PRO A 69 -16.90 4.44 -17.62
N SER A 70 -16.82 3.34 -18.38
CA SER A 70 -16.67 1.99 -17.79
C SER A 70 -15.35 1.83 -17.06
N LEU A 71 -14.26 2.43 -17.54
CA LEU A 71 -13.01 2.54 -16.78
C LEU A 71 -13.22 3.56 -15.66
N VAL A 72 -13.25 3.05 -14.42
CA VAL A 72 -13.36 3.89 -13.20
C VAL A 72 -12.00 4.42 -12.79
N SER A 73 -10.97 3.56 -12.83
CA SER A 73 -9.62 3.93 -12.42
C SER A 73 -8.58 2.93 -12.93
N CYS A 74 -7.33 3.39 -12.98
CA CYS A 74 -6.18 2.55 -13.27
C CYS A 74 -5.04 2.86 -12.29
N SER A 75 -4.62 1.87 -11.51
CA SER A 75 -3.44 1.98 -10.64
C SER A 75 -2.17 1.64 -11.41
N ILE A 76 -1.13 2.46 -11.23
CA ILE A 76 0.23 2.22 -11.70
C ILE A 76 1.09 1.91 -10.48
N VAL A 77 1.61 0.68 -10.39
CA VAL A 77 2.38 0.19 -9.25
C VAL A 77 3.74 -0.34 -9.74
N PRO A 78 4.84 -0.15 -9.01
CA PRO A 78 6.12 -0.71 -9.42
C PRO A 78 6.13 -2.23 -9.25
N ALA A 79 6.88 -2.93 -10.09
CA ALA A 79 7.07 -4.36 -9.93
C ALA A 79 7.85 -4.67 -8.63
N GLY A 80 7.28 -5.48 -7.76
CA GLY A 80 7.93 -5.99 -6.55
C GLY A 80 9.02 -7.00 -6.92
N LEU A 81 10.28 -6.66 -6.66
CA LEU A 81 11.43 -7.51 -7.02
C LEU A 81 11.95 -8.26 -5.82
N THR A 82 11.46 -9.49 -5.64
CA THR A 82 11.96 -10.39 -4.60
C THR A 82 13.33 -10.98 -4.96
N LYS A 83 14.03 -11.51 -3.96
CA LYS A 83 15.31 -12.21 -4.18
C LYS A 83 15.17 -13.57 -4.90
N PHE A 84 13.95 -14.10 -5.02
CA PHE A 84 13.66 -15.41 -5.65
C PHE A 84 13.46 -15.30 -7.16
N ARG A 85 14.35 -14.57 -7.87
CA ARG A 85 14.22 -14.26 -9.29
C ARG A 85 15.29 -14.88 -10.20
N GLU A 86 16.09 -15.82 -9.72
CA GLU A 86 17.27 -16.34 -10.45
C GLU A 86 16.98 -16.86 -11.87
N LYS A 87 15.73 -17.33 -12.13
CA LYS A 87 15.33 -17.90 -13.43
C LYS A 87 14.27 -17.06 -14.15
N LEU A 88 13.97 -15.86 -13.64
CA LEU A 88 13.01 -14.95 -14.22
C LEU A 88 13.71 -13.88 -15.07
N TYR A 89 12.94 -13.21 -15.91
CA TYR A 89 13.43 -12.08 -16.71
C TYR A 89 14.14 -11.06 -15.77
N PRO A 90 15.34 -10.61 -16.13
CA PRO A 90 16.11 -9.69 -15.29
C PRO A 90 15.45 -8.30 -15.28
N LEU A 91 14.82 -7.94 -14.18
CA LEU A 91 14.27 -6.62 -13.95
C LEU A 91 15.15 -5.85 -12.96
N SER A 92 15.25 -4.55 -13.14
CA SER A 92 15.90 -3.64 -12.20
C SER A 92 14.84 -2.80 -11.47
N PRO A 93 15.04 -2.47 -10.18
CA PRO A 93 14.14 -1.57 -9.48
C PRO A 93 14.29 -0.14 -10.03
N TYR A 94 13.24 0.65 -9.93
CA TYR A 94 13.31 2.09 -10.18
C TYR A 94 14.17 2.79 -9.11
N THR A 95 14.97 3.76 -9.51
CA THR A 95 15.60 4.73 -8.60
C THR A 95 14.58 5.77 -8.15
N GLY A 96 14.94 6.61 -7.16
CA GLY A 96 14.07 7.71 -6.73
C GLY A 96 13.80 8.71 -7.86
N GLU A 97 14.81 9.05 -8.65
CA GLU A 97 14.68 9.95 -9.80
C GLU A 97 13.73 9.37 -10.86
N GLU A 98 13.93 8.12 -11.24
CA GLU A 98 13.07 7.43 -12.20
C GLU A 98 11.61 7.27 -11.69
N CYS A 99 11.42 7.09 -10.38
CA CYS A 99 10.08 7.14 -9.79
C CYS A 99 9.43 8.52 -9.98
N GLY A 100 10.22 9.59 -9.82
CA GLY A 100 9.78 10.96 -10.09
C GLY A 100 9.34 11.16 -11.54
N GLU A 101 10.08 10.64 -12.51
CA GLU A 101 9.73 10.71 -13.95
C GLU A 101 8.43 9.94 -14.25
N VAL A 102 8.21 8.80 -13.60
CA VAL A 102 6.94 8.05 -13.74
C VAL A 102 5.78 8.88 -13.19
N ILE A 103 5.93 9.48 -12.00
CA ILE A 103 4.91 10.35 -11.40
C ILE A 103 4.58 11.50 -12.36
N ASP A 104 5.59 12.23 -12.85
CA ASP A 104 5.39 13.35 -13.78
C ASP A 104 4.61 12.94 -15.03
N THR A 105 4.93 11.76 -15.58
CA THR A 105 4.26 11.21 -16.76
C THR A 105 2.79 10.89 -16.48
N VAL A 106 2.51 10.21 -15.36
CA VAL A 106 1.16 9.78 -15.00
C VAL A 106 0.30 10.96 -14.59
N GLU A 107 0.80 11.84 -13.73
CA GLU A 107 0.05 13.01 -13.25
C GLU A 107 -0.29 13.98 -14.38
N LYS A 108 0.65 14.20 -15.31
CA LYS A 108 0.38 15.02 -16.50
C LYS A 108 -0.79 14.46 -17.31
N TYR A 109 -0.78 13.15 -17.57
CA TYR A 109 -1.85 12.52 -18.33
C TYR A 109 -3.17 12.45 -17.54
N ALA A 110 -3.09 12.23 -16.23
CA ALA A 110 -4.24 12.28 -15.33
C ALA A 110 -4.91 13.66 -15.32
N ALA A 111 -4.12 14.75 -15.33
CA ALA A 111 -4.65 16.12 -15.42
C ALA A 111 -5.39 16.35 -16.76
N GLU A 112 -4.86 15.84 -17.90
CA GLU A 112 -5.56 15.91 -19.19
C GLU A 112 -6.89 15.12 -19.15
N CYS A 113 -6.92 13.97 -18.44
CA CYS A 113 -8.17 13.22 -18.20
C CYS A 113 -9.15 14.01 -17.34
N TYR A 114 -8.65 14.65 -16.28
CA TYR A 114 -9.50 15.46 -15.41
C TYR A 114 -10.15 16.65 -16.14
N GLU A 115 -9.40 17.35 -16.98
CA GLU A 115 -9.95 18.43 -17.82
C GLU A 115 -11.04 17.93 -18.77
N LYS A 116 -10.90 16.72 -19.30
CA LYS A 116 -11.80 16.15 -20.29
C LYS A 116 -13.02 15.44 -19.69
N PHE A 117 -12.84 14.74 -18.59
CA PHE A 117 -13.82 13.82 -18.03
C PHE A 117 -14.27 14.16 -16.61
N GLY A 118 -13.57 15.07 -15.91
CA GLY A 118 -13.81 15.38 -14.51
C GLY A 118 -13.31 14.32 -13.52
N THR A 119 -12.40 13.45 -13.97
CA THR A 119 -11.74 12.41 -13.17
C THR A 119 -10.34 12.15 -13.69
N HIS A 120 -9.39 11.88 -12.78
CA HIS A 120 -7.98 11.64 -13.13
C HIS A 120 -7.77 10.31 -13.85
N LEU A 121 -8.56 9.30 -13.56
CA LEU A 121 -8.51 7.91 -14.08
C LEU A 121 -7.23 7.13 -13.76
N PHE A 122 -6.05 7.76 -13.75
CA PHE A 122 -4.74 7.10 -13.57
C PHE A 122 -4.05 7.62 -12.33
N PHE A 123 -3.59 6.68 -11.48
CA PHE A 123 -3.00 7.01 -10.20
C PHE A 123 -1.73 6.19 -9.96
N CYS A 124 -0.64 6.85 -9.56
CA CYS A 124 0.53 6.19 -9.04
C CYS A 124 0.29 5.66 -7.63
N SER A 125 0.84 4.47 -7.32
CA SER A 125 0.86 3.98 -5.93
C SER A 125 1.76 4.85 -5.05
N GLY A 126 1.47 4.87 -3.74
CA GLY A 126 2.26 5.59 -2.75
C GLY A 126 3.75 5.21 -2.75
N GLU A 127 4.09 3.99 -3.19
CA GLU A 127 5.48 3.54 -3.28
C GLU A 127 6.34 4.41 -4.22
N PHE A 128 5.79 4.89 -5.34
CA PHE A 128 6.50 5.80 -6.22
C PHE A 128 6.82 7.13 -5.53
N TYR A 129 5.87 7.71 -4.81
CA TYR A 129 6.06 8.97 -4.07
C TYR A 129 7.09 8.82 -2.95
N ILE A 130 6.96 7.77 -2.12
CA ILE A 130 7.90 7.50 -1.03
C ILE A 130 9.32 7.35 -1.57
N LYS A 131 9.48 6.58 -2.63
CA LYS A 131 10.79 6.26 -3.20
C LYS A 131 11.45 7.47 -3.88
N SER A 132 10.66 8.36 -4.48
CA SER A 132 11.13 9.61 -5.07
C SER A 132 11.36 10.73 -4.05
N GLY A 133 10.87 10.57 -2.81
CA GLY A 133 10.87 11.62 -1.79
C GLY A 133 9.90 12.78 -2.08
N ARG A 134 8.93 12.57 -2.97
CA ARG A 134 7.88 13.55 -3.25
C ARG A 134 6.77 13.48 -2.23
N GLU A 135 6.11 14.61 -2.02
CA GLU A 135 4.88 14.67 -1.23
C GLU A 135 3.77 13.85 -1.88
N LEU A 136 2.98 13.19 -1.04
CA LEU A 136 1.79 12.47 -1.49
C LEU A 136 0.71 13.47 -1.89
N PRO A 137 -0.07 13.20 -2.94
CA PRO A 137 -1.22 14.02 -3.29
C PRO A 137 -2.23 14.16 -2.13
N PRO A 138 -2.98 15.26 -2.09
CA PRO A 138 -4.04 15.43 -1.10
C PRO A 138 -5.20 14.45 -1.34
N GLU A 139 -6.05 14.27 -0.34
CA GLU A 139 -7.22 13.37 -0.39
C GLU A 139 -8.10 13.60 -1.63
N SER A 140 -8.37 14.87 -1.94
CA SER A 140 -9.22 15.27 -3.08
C SER A 140 -8.72 14.73 -4.44
N TYR A 141 -7.42 14.47 -4.57
CA TYR A 141 -6.83 13.89 -5.78
C TYR A 141 -7.27 12.44 -6.01
N TYR A 142 -7.47 11.67 -4.94
CA TYR A 142 -7.73 10.23 -5.02
C TYR A 142 -9.21 9.87 -5.26
N GLU A 143 -10.12 10.83 -5.29
CA GLU A 143 -11.52 10.67 -5.72
C GLU A 143 -12.27 9.52 -5.00
N GLY A 144 -12.10 9.42 -3.68
CA GLY A 144 -12.72 8.36 -2.86
C GLY A 144 -11.97 7.03 -2.88
N TYR A 145 -10.70 7.05 -3.27
CA TYR A 145 -9.77 5.93 -3.15
C TYR A 145 -10.16 4.63 -3.87
N PRO A 146 -10.52 4.67 -5.17
CA PRO A 146 -11.02 3.48 -5.90
C PRO A 146 -9.97 2.36 -6.05
N GLN A 147 -8.71 2.62 -5.69
CA GLN A 147 -7.58 1.68 -5.83
C GLN A 147 -6.76 1.54 -4.53
N ILE A 148 -7.38 1.77 -3.36
CA ILE A 148 -6.68 1.76 -2.07
C ILE A 148 -5.98 0.42 -1.79
N GLU A 149 -6.60 -0.70 -2.16
CA GLU A 149 -6.03 -2.05 -2.00
C GLU A 149 -4.76 -2.27 -2.85
N ASN A 150 -4.56 -1.47 -3.88
CA ASN A 150 -3.37 -1.45 -4.71
C ASN A 150 -2.30 -0.45 -4.21
N GLY A 151 -2.45 0.07 -3.00
CA GLY A 151 -1.52 1.02 -2.39
C GLY A 151 -1.61 2.44 -2.96
N VAL A 152 -2.74 2.78 -3.61
CA VAL A 152 -3.01 4.13 -4.13
C VAL A 152 -3.76 4.93 -3.08
N GLY A 153 -3.12 5.97 -2.53
CA GLY A 153 -3.71 6.87 -1.56
C GLY A 153 -3.79 6.33 -0.12
N MET A 154 -3.36 5.10 0.16
CA MET A 154 -3.48 4.47 1.48
C MET A 154 -2.87 5.30 2.61
N ILE A 155 -1.68 5.87 2.39
CA ILE A 155 -1.01 6.71 3.39
C ILE A 155 -1.74 8.03 3.59
N THR A 156 -2.22 8.65 2.51
CA THR A 156 -3.00 9.89 2.59
C THR A 156 -4.30 9.64 3.33
N SER A 157 -5.04 8.57 3.02
CA SER A 157 -6.27 8.18 3.73
C SER A 157 -6.02 8.04 5.23
N LEU A 158 -5.01 7.24 5.62
CA LEU A 158 -4.68 7.07 7.03
C LEU A 158 -4.31 8.39 7.73
N LYS A 159 -3.52 9.25 7.07
CA LYS A 159 -3.16 10.57 7.62
C LYS A 159 -4.39 11.47 7.82
N THR A 160 -5.28 11.49 6.83
CA THR A 160 -6.53 12.28 6.90
C THR A 160 -7.42 11.76 8.01
N GLU A 161 -7.71 10.45 8.03
CA GLU A 161 -8.57 9.83 9.03
C GLU A 161 -8.03 10.00 10.46
N VAL A 162 -6.72 9.79 10.69
CA VAL A 162 -6.12 10.06 12.00
C VAL A 162 -6.21 11.55 12.33
N GLY A 163 -6.05 12.43 11.34
CA GLY A 163 -6.22 13.87 11.53
C GLY A 163 -7.61 14.23 12.03
N GLU A 164 -8.65 13.66 11.41
CA GLU A 164 -10.06 13.84 11.78
C GLU A 164 -10.35 13.28 13.19
N GLU A 165 -9.88 12.07 13.50
CA GLU A 165 -10.03 11.50 14.86
C GLU A 165 -9.38 12.35 15.93
N MET A 166 -8.24 12.98 15.63
CA MET A 166 -7.55 13.87 16.57
C MET A 166 -8.30 15.18 16.83
N GLU A 167 -9.23 15.60 15.95
CA GLU A 167 -10.12 16.74 16.23
C GLU A 167 -11.14 16.43 17.34
N TYR A 168 -11.44 15.15 17.56
CA TYR A 168 -12.35 14.65 18.59
C TYR A 168 -11.61 13.91 19.71
N PHE A 169 -10.34 14.23 19.94
CA PHE A 169 -9.49 13.51 20.93
C PHE A 169 -10.06 13.49 22.33
N ASP A 170 -10.83 14.51 22.73
CA ASP A 170 -11.49 14.59 24.03
C ASP A 170 -12.38 13.35 24.31
N GLU A 171 -13.03 12.77 23.29
CA GLU A 171 -13.84 11.56 23.41
C GLU A 171 -12.99 10.32 23.76
N TYR A 172 -11.77 10.26 23.23
CA TYR A 172 -10.79 9.24 23.57
C TYR A 172 -10.21 9.47 24.98
N GLU A 173 -9.95 10.71 25.33
CA GLU A 173 -9.38 11.09 26.63
C GLU A 173 -10.30 10.69 27.78
N GLU A 174 -11.62 10.86 27.65
CA GLU A 174 -12.61 10.42 28.64
C GLU A 174 -12.57 8.90 28.91
N ARG A 175 -12.18 8.12 27.91
CA ARG A 175 -12.06 6.65 28.00
C ARG A 175 -10.68 6.20 28.44
N LEU A 176 -9.68 7.07 28.32
CA LEU A 176 -8.29 6.77 28.65
C LEU A 176 -8.10 6.82 30.16
N GLY A 177 -7.86 5.67 30.79
CA GLY A 177 -7.59 5.60 32.23
C GLY A 177 -6.28 6.30 32.61
N GLU A 178 -6.02 6.38 33.93
CA GLU A 178 -4.78 6.96 34.48
C GLU A 178 -3.55 6.04 34.31
N LYS A 179 -3.73 4.78 33.98
CA LYS A 179 -2.66 3.79 33.81
C LYS A 179 -1.74 4.16 32.67
N LYS A 180 -0.45 4.20 32.93
CA LYS A 180 0.56 4.36 31.90
C LYS A 180 0.62 3.10 31.03
N ARG A 181 0.76 3.30 29.73
CA ARG A 181 0.88 2.26 28.72
C ARG A 181 2.13 2.48 27.87
N VAL A 182 2.81 1.42 27.55
CA VAL A 182 3.88 1.38 26.55
C VAL A 182 3.43 0.47 25.41
N VAL A 183 3.31 1.02 24.21
CA VAL A 183 2.90 0.27 23.02
C VAL A 183 3.99 0.32 21.96
N SER A 184 4.24 -0.80 21.32
CA SER A 184 5.16 -0.89 20.20
C SER A 184 4.42 -1.10 18.89
N ILE A 185 4.96 -0.58 17.80
CA ILE A 185 4.43 -0.77 16.44
C ILE A 185 5.55 -1.29 15.55
N ALA A 186 5.35 -2.43 14.90
CA ALA A 186 6.26 -2.92 13.87
C ALA A 186 5.66 -2.67 12.49
N THR A 187 6.44 -2.08 11.58
CA THR A 187 5.95 -1.74 10.23
C THR A 187 7.06 -1.85 9.19
N GLY A 188 6.69 -1.92 7.91
CA GLY A 188 7.63 -1.96 6.80
C GLY A 188 8.37 -0.63 6.58
N VAL A 189 9.44 -0.70 5.79
CA VAL A 189 10.30 0.45 5.52
C VAL A 189 9.52 1.62 4.90
N ALA A 190 8.61 1.33 3.96
CA ALA A 190 7.85 2.35 3.25
C ALA A 190 6.89 3.14 4.15
N ALA A 191 6.26 2.48 5.12
CA ALA A 191 5.27 3.12 6.00
C ALA A 191 5.88 3.70 7.29
N TYR A 192 7.15 3.40 7.57
CA TYR A 192 7.77 3.67 8.87
C TYR A 192 7.67 5.13 9.31
N ASP A 193 8.07 6.07 8.45
CA ASP A 193 8.13 7.48 8.84
C ASP A 193 6.72 8.03 9.07
N CYS A 194 5.74 7.63 8.25
CA CYS A 194 4.34 7.99 8.41
C CYS A 194 3.75 7.41 9.71
N ILE A 195 3.89 6.12 9.94
CA ILE A 195 3.36 5.44 11.14
C ILE A 195 3.98 6.03 12.42
N LYS A 196 5.27 6.35 12.37
CA LYS A 196 5.96 6.99 13.50
C LYS A 196 5.39 8.37 13.78
N GLU A 197 5.27 9.22 12.76
CA GLU A 197 4.69 10.56 12.87
C GLU A 197 3.28 10.51 13.49
N LEU A 198 2.40 9.64 12.97
CA LEU A 198 1.03 9.51 13.45
C LEU A 198 0.95 8.97 14.88
N ALA A 199 1.73 7.94 15.20
CA ALA A 199 1.74 7.35 16.53
C ALA A 199 2.29 8.32 17.59
N GLU A 200 3.34 9.07 17.26
CA GLU A 200 3.89 10.11 18.14
C GLU A 200 2.89 11.26 18.33
N LYS A 201 2.15 11.65 17.28
CA LYS A 201 1.07 12.64 17.38
C LYS A 201 -0.01 12.18 18.35
N VAL A 202 -0.54 10.97 18.19
CA VAL A 202 -1.55 10.39 19.10
C VAL A 202 -1.02 10.33 20.54
N ALA A 203 0.21 9.84 20.74
CA ALA A 203 0.79 9.73 22.06
C ALA A 203 1.00 11.09 22.74
N SER A 204 1.33 12.14 21.98
CA SER A 204 1.56 13.50 22.53
C SER A 204 0.34 14.09 23.21
N GLU A 205 -0.87 13.81 22.71
CA GLU A 205 -2.13 14.31 23.29
C GLU A 205 -2.48 13.63 24.62
N THR A 206 -1.84 12.50 24.95
CA THR A 206 -2.18 11.74 26.18
C THR A 206 -1.57 12.30 27.47
N GLY A 207 -0.83 13.41 27.41
CA GLY A 207 -0.15 13.96 28.60
C GLY A 207 0.89 13.00 29.18
N GLY A 208 1.50 12.13 28.38
CA GLY A 208 2.53 11.17 28.80
C GLY A 208 1.97 9.87 29.41
N ARG A 209 0.68 9.60 29.25
CA ARG A 209 0.05 8.32 29.66
C ARG A 209 0.39 7.20 28.69
N VAL A 210 0.61 7.50 27.39
CA VAL A 210 1.00 6.53 26.37
C VAL A 210 2.41 6.84 25.87
N THR A 211 3.27 5.83 25.86
CA THR A 211 4.60 5.87 25.24
C THR A 211 4.61 4.92 24.04
N VAL A 212 5.08 5.40 22.89
CA VAL A 212 5.10 4.61 21.63
C VAL A 212 6.53 4.32 21.21
N HIS A 213 6.80 3.08 20.84
CA HIS A 213 8.02 2.67 20.16
C HIS A 213 7.68 2.17 18.76
N VAL A 214 8.22 2.77 17.71
CA VAL A 214 7.98 2.32 16.34
C VAL A 214 9.23 1.67 15.77
N TYR A 215 9.10 0.43 15.29
CA TYR A 215 10.19 -0.38 14.78
C TYR A 215 10.07 -0.58 13.28
N LYS A 216 11.10 -0.15 12.56
CA LYS A 216 11.26 -0.38 11.13
C LYS A 216 11.73 -1.81 10.90
N ILE A 217 10.95 -2.60 10.18
CA ILE A 217 11.28 -3.99 9.84
C ILE A 217 11.77 -4.09 8.39
N ILE A 218 12.97 -4.60 8.22
CA ILE A 218 13.55 -4.86 6.90
C ILE A 218 13.10 -6.25 6.45
N ASN A 219 12.51 -6.33 5.27
CA ASN A 219 12.11 -7.61 4.70
C ASN A 219 13.34 -8.36 4.16
N ARG A 220 13.84 -9.33 4.90
CA ARG A 220 14.95 -10.19 4.50
C ARG A 220 14.48 -11.50 3.89
N PHE A 221 13.23 -11.87 4.17
CA PHE A 221 12.63 -13.10 3.63
C PHE A 221 12.42 -13.00 2.12
N PHE A 222 11.75 -11.95 1.66
CA PHE A 222 11.54 -11.71 0.23
C PHE A 222 12.64 -10.88 -0.43
N GLY A 223 13.41 -10.12 0.34
CA GLY A 223 14.49 -9.23 -0.11
C GLY A 223 14.25 -7.77 0.31
N GLU A 224 15.32 -7.05 0.57
CA GLU A 224 15.29 -5.68 1.13
C GLU A 224 14.65 -4.64 0.20
N ASN A 225 14.51 -4.96 -1.10
CA ASN A 225 13.74 -4.13 -2.05
C ASN A 225 12.22 -4.21 -1.83
N ILE A 226 11.74 -5.17 -1.05
CA ILE A 226 10.35 -5.27 -0.65
C ILE A 226 10.14 -4.45 0.61
N THR A 227 9.54 -3.28 0.46
CA THR A 227 9.43 -2.27 1.54
C THR A 227 8.04 -2.18 2.15
N VAL A 228 7.05 -2.80 1.53
CA VAL A 228 5.64 -2.77 1.97
C VAL A 228 5.41 -3.61 3.22
N SER A 229 4.50 -3.16 4.07
CA SER A 229 4.18 -3.81 5.34
C SER A 229 3.46 -5.16 5.17
N GLY A 230 2.62 -5.29 4.15
CA GLY A 230 1.82 -6.50 3.89
C GLY A 230 2.62 -7.75 3.45
N LEU A 231 3.93 -7.61 3.21
CA LEU A 231 4.81 -8.75 2.89
C LEU A 231 5.83 -9.04 4.00
N LEU A 232 5.66 -8.46 5.19
CA LEU A 232 6.48 -8.78 6.35
C LEU A 232 6.17 -10.19 6.84
N THR A 233 7.22 -10.91 7.27
CA THR A 233 7.08 -12.25 7.83
C THR A 233 7.33 -12.27 9.34
N ALA A 234 6.73 -13.22 10.03
CA ALA A 234 6.99 -13.42 11.47
C ALA A 234 8.48 -13.64 11.75
N THR A 235 9.16 -14.42 10.92
CA THR A 235 10.59 -14.70 11.07
C THR A 235 11.44 -13.42 11.04
N ASP A 236 11.15 -12.50 10.13
CA ASP A 236 11.89 -11.23 10.04
C ASP A 236 11.60 -10.32 11.23
N MET A 237 10.35 -10.23 11.66
CA MET A 237 9.95 -9.44 12.82
C MET A 237 10.56 -10.01 14.11
N ILE A 238 10.46 -11.31 14.37
CA ILE A 238 11.04 -11.96 15.57
C ILE A 238 12.54 -11.66 15.67
N LYS A 239 13.29 -11.83 14.59
CA LYS A 239 14.73 -11.58 14.58
C LYS A 239 15.11 -10.13 14.87
N GLN A 240 14.33 -9.19 14.35
CA GLN A 240 14.65 -7.76 14.44
C GLN A 240 14.09 -7.10 15.72
N LEU A 241 13.06 -7.71 16.32
CA LEU A 241 12.47 -7.27 17.57
C LEU A 241 13.10 -7.95 18.80
N ALA A 242 13.90 -9.00 18.61
CA ALA A 242 14.57 -9.68 19.72
C ALA A 242 15.41 -8.71 20.56
N GLY A 243 15.12 -8.67 21.88
CA GLY A 243 15.80 -7.79 22.83
C GLY A 243 15.41 -6.32 22.74
N LYS A 244 14.41 -5.96 21.98
CA LYS A 244 13.82 -4.63 21.98
C LYS A 244 12.81 -4.48 23.11
N GLU A 245 12.59 -3.26 23.55
CA GLU A 245 11.54 -2.92 24.48
C GLU A 245 10.19 -2.90 23.75
N LEU A 246 9.34 -3.90 23.99
CA LEU A 246 8.06 -4.04 23.31
C LEU A 246 6.87 -3.50 24.11
N GLY A 247 7.08 -3.23 25.43
CA GLY A 247 6.06 -2.70 26.29
C GLY A 247 4.92 -3.67 26.58
N ASP A 248 3.71 -3.13 26.74
CA ASP A 248 2.52 -3.90 27.09
C ASP A 248 1.93 -4.66 25.90
N GLU A 249 2.12 -4.11 24.68
CA GLU A 249 1.51 -4.64 23.46
C GLU A 249 2.33 -4.26 22.21
N LEU A 250 2.39 -5.18 21.25
CA LEU A 250 2.95 -4.97 19.93
C LEU A 250 1.83 -4.92 18.88
N LEU A 251 1.72 -3.80 18.19
CA LEU A 251 0.85 -3.66 17.02
C LEU A 251 1.61 -4.04 15.75
N ILE A 252 0.96 -4.79 14.89
CA ILE A 252 1.48 -5.17 13.57
C ILE A 252 0.45 -4.82 12.49
N PRO A 253 0.85 -4.61 11.23
CA PRO A 253 -0.11 -4.41 10.14
C PRO A 253 -0.95 -5.67 9.97
N HIS A 254 -2.28 -5.56 9.93
CA HIS A 254 -3.15 -6.72 9.76
C HIS A 254 -2.92 -7.43 8.42
N ASN A 255 -2.55 -6.68 7.38
CA ASN A 255 -2.24 -7.22 6.05
C ASN A 255 -0.91 -7.98 5.95
N ALA A 256 -0.11 -8.05 7.05
CA ALA A 256 1.01 -8.99 7.15
C ALA A 256 0.55 -10.44 7.40
N LEU A 257 -0.72 -10.63 7.78
CA LEU A 257 -1.35 -11.93 7.90
C LEU A 257 -2.03 -12.34 6.57
N LYS A 258 -2.24 -13.63 6.38
CA LYS A 258 -3.04 -14.15 5.27
C LYS A 258 -4.49 -13.68 5.44
N ALA A 259 -5.18 -13.48 4.32
CA ALA A 259 -6.58 -13.04 4.35
C ALA A 259 -7.45 -14.02 5.16
N ASP A 260 -8.23 -13.47 6.08
CA ASP A 260 -9.15 -14.22 6.95
C ASP A 260 -8.48 -15.30 7.85
N GLU A 261 -7.15 -15.21 8.05
CA GLU A 261 -6.40 -16.16 8.87
C GLU A 261 -5.43 -15.44 9.82
N ASP A 262 -5.23 -15.99 11.02
CA ASP A 262 -4.21 -15.52 11.98
C ASP A 262 -2.84 -16.17 11.74
N ILE A 263 -2.39 -16.18 10.49
CA ILE A 263 -1.16 -16.83 10.03
C ILE A 263 -0.35 -15.91 9.13
N PHE A 264 0.94 -15.76 9.40
CA PHE A 264 1.87 -15.02 8.54
C PHE A 264 2.19 -15.77 7.24
N LEU A 265 2.79 -15.09 6.27
CA LEU A 265 3.18 -15.66 4.97
C LEU A 265 4.24 -16.77 5.07
N ASP A 266 4.96 -16.87 6.18
CA ASP A 266 5.94 -17.92 6.51
C ASP A 266 5.37 -18.99 7.45
N ASP A 267 4.05 -19.17 7.45
CA ASP A 267 3.28 -20.19 8.14
C ASP A 267 3.38 -20.18 9.69
N VAL A 268 3.90 -19.10 10.27
CA VAL A 268 3.89 -18.89 11.74
C VAL A 268 2.53 -18.31 12.13
N THR A 269 1.90 -18.89 13.15
CA THR A 269 0.62 -18.35 13.67
C THR A 269 0.86 -17.12 14.54
N LEU A 270 -0.15 -16.25 14.64
CA LEU A 270 -0.14 -15.05 15.49
C LEU A 270 0.12 -15.42 16.98
N ASP A 271 -0.49 -16.49 17.46
CA ASP A 271 -0.28 -17.02 18.82
C ASP A 271 1.18 -17.47 19.06
N GLU A 272 1.75 -18.20 18.10
CA GLU A 272 3.16 -18.61 18.17
C GLU A 272 4.12 -17.40 18.12
N PHE A 273 3.81 -16.42 17.28
CA PHE A 273 4.57 -15.17 17.18
C PHE A 273 4.54 -14.40 18.51
N SER A 274 3.36 -14.22 19.11
CA SER A 274 3.18 -13.58 20.41
C SER A 274 3.96 -14.31 21.51
N LYS A 275 3.88 -15.63 21.56
CA LYS A 275 4.64 -16.44 22.54
C LYS A 275 6.15 -16.33 22.40
N ARG A 276 6.66 -16.28 21.15
CA ARG A 276 8.10 -16.12 20.88
C ARG A 276 8.65 -14.77 21.31
N LEU A 277 7.84 -13.70 21.18
CA LEU A 277 8.22 -12.35 21.59
C LEU A 277 7.92 -12.06 23.08
N GLY A 278 7.04 -12.84 23.69
CA GLY A 278 6.64 -12.67 25.08
C GLY A 278 5.79 -11.42 25.34
N VAL A 279 5.06 -10.95 24.34
CA VAL A 279 4.19 -9.78 24.40
C VAL A 279 2.86 -10.05 23.70
N LYS A 280 1.78 -9.42 24.16
CA LYS A 280 0.50 -9.41 23.44
C LYS A 280 0.71 -8.79 22.04
N VAL A 281 0.21 -9.43 21.01
CA VAL A 281 0.30 -8.93 19.62
C VAL A 281 -1.10 -8.69 19.07
N THR A 282 -1.33 -7.50 18.51
CA THR A 282 -2.61 -7.12 17.93
C THR A 282 -2.41 -6.65 16.50
N PRO A 283 -3.05 -7.28 15.52
CA PRO A 283 -3.11 -6.77 14.14
C PRO A 283 -3.94 -5.47 14.10
N ALA A 284 -3.29 -4.38 13.74
CA ALA A 284 -3.94 -3.08 13.55
C ALA A 284 -4.51 -2.99 12.12
N LYS A 285 -5.77 -2.61 12.00
CA LYS A 285 -6.43 -2.39 10.72
C LYS A 285 -6.07 -1.01 10.15
N ASP A 286 -6.44 -0.80 8.88
CA ASP A 286 -6.00 0.35 8.08
C ASP A 286 -7.00 1.52 8.16
N SER A 287 -7.65 1.76 9.32
CA SER A 287 -8.49 2.95 9.54
C SER A 287 -7.94 3.86 10.63
N GLY A 288 -8.19 5.16 10.49
CA GLY A 288 -7.72 6.16 11.46
C GLY A 288 -8.26 5.91 12.86
N ALA A 289 -9.55 5.63 13.00
CA ALA A 289 -10.20 5.34 14.29
C ALA A 289 -9.60 4.10 14.98
N GLU A 290 -9.41 3.01 14.21
CA GLU A 290 -8.81 1.79 14.75
C GLU A 290 -7.32 1.99 15.08
N PHE A 291 -6.59 2.77 14.28
CA PHE A 291 -5.20 3.12 14.58
C PHE A 291 -5.08 3.91 15.89
N VAL A 292 -5.89 4.97 16.05
CA VAL A 292 -5.91 5.78 17.27
C VAL A 292 -6.29 4.93 18.48
N SER A 293 -7.38 4.14 18.38
CA SER A 293 -7.84 3.24 19.44
C SER A 293 -6.76 2.22 19.83
N ALA A 294 -6.09 1.61 18.85
CA ALA A 294 -5.02 0.63 19.10
C ALA A 294 -3.82 1.26 19.81
N VAL A 295 -3.38 2.45 19.39
CA VAL A 295 -2.29 3.17 20.06
C VAL A 295 -2.66 3.50 21.51
N LEU A 296 -3.90 3.94 21.75
CA LEU A 296 -4.41 4.27 23.08
C LEU A 296 -4.75 3.04 23.93
N GLY A 297 -4.94 1.86 23.31
CA GLY A 297 -5.36 0.62 23.97
C GLY A 297 -6.84 0.63 24.36
N LEU A 298 -7.65 1.29 23.56
CA LEU A 298 -9.10 1.36 23.68
C LEU A 298 -9.72 0.32 22.72
N GLU A 299 -10.61 -0.55 23.25
CA GLU A 299 -11.40 -1.52 22.47
C GLU A 299 -12.72 -0.91 21.99
#